data_7feefeaf10d777d9aa58799fe112d9db
#
_entry.id   7feefeaf10d777d9aa58799fe112d9db
#
_cell.length_a   1.000
_cell.length_b   1.000
_cell.length_c   1.000
_cell.angle_alpha   90.00
_cell.angle_beta   90.00
_cell.angle_gamma   90.00
#
_symmetry.space_group_name_H-M   'P 1'
#
loop_
_entity.id
_entity.type
_entity.pdbx_description
1 polymer ?
#
loop_
_entity_poly.entity_id
_entity_poly.type
_entity_poly.pdbx_seq_one_letter_code
_entity_poly.pdbx_strand_id
1 'polypeptide(L)'
;MMSKIGFGRDVGEFLRSVGESSFSEENPDREDIGVFVRSMATIGNEKMVVRVSVSNPSGREEVEFTVMREHAEEMGIEIGRIGEEMLPELEYFAEVARAYSSACSSFAFAPSSCSALKRKLLQKGFPMDACEDAIECVKRQGFLNEDEIAVRRAQILAEKHWGRVRIVAKLHEEGFDSKAMSAASEQLDIMDFTQPCAELIRKKYGRVPIDPHERDLMFASLKRMGYSVSDIREAIKILR
;
A
#
# COMPACT_ATOMS: atom_id res chain seq x y z
N MET A 1 5.62 -3.07 -32.22
CA MET A 1 4.24 -2.54 -32.38
C MET A 1 3.36 -3.43 -31.52
N MET A 2 3.23 -3.13 -30.24
CA MET A 2 2.37 -3.88 -29.31
C MET A 2 1.01 -3.16 -29.24
N SER A 3 -0.01 -3.89 -29.69
CA SER A 3 -1.40 -3.47 -29.71
C SER A 3 -1.88 -3.27 -28.27
N LYS A 4 -2.35 -2.06 -27.95
CA LYS A 4 -3.11 -1.76 -26.74
C LYS A 4 -4.46 -2.46 -26.87
N ILE A 5 -4.63 -3.56 -26.13
CA ILE A 5 -5.96 -4.16 -25.94
C ILE A 5 -6.67 -3.25 -24.94
N GLY A 6 -7.68 -2.52 -25.42
CA GLY A 6 -8.51 -1.64 -24.59
C GLY A 6 -9.40 -2.47 -23.67
N PHE A 7 -9.20 -2.33 -22.37
CA PHE A 7 -10.15 -2.69 -21.34
C PHE A 7 -11.32 -1.70 -21.39
N GLY A 8 -12.48 -2.14 -21.87
CA GLY A 8 -13.65 -1.27 -21.95
C GLY A 8 -14.88 -1.94 -22.56
N ARG A 9 -15.27 -3.10 -22.07
CA ARG A 9 -16.68 -3.52 -22.05
C ARG A 9 -16.95 -4.12 -20.69
N ASP A 10 -17.94 -3.54 -20.03
CA ASP A 10 -18.43 -3.97 -18.73
C ASP A 10 -19.00 -5.38 -18.87
N VAL A 11 -18.32 -6.39 -18.29
CA VAL A 11 -18.83 -7.77 -18.24
C VAL A 11 -20.20 -7.83 -17.59
N GLY A 12 -20.49 -6.90 -16.68
CA GLY A 12 -21.81 -6.69 -16.07
C GLY A 12 -22.88 -6.25 -17.07
N GLU A 13 -22.53 -5.58 -18.18
CA GLU A 13 -23.48 -5.21 -19.23
C GLU A 13 -23.77 -6.42 -20.14
N PHE A 14 -22.79 -7.28 -20.37
CA PHE A 14 -22.94 -8.55 -21.09
C PHE A 14 -23.82 -9.55 -20.31
N LEU A 15 -23.64 -9.65 -18.98
CA LEU A 15 -24.46 -10.52 -18.12
C LEU A 15 -25.91 -10.07 -18.01
N ARG A 16 -26.20 -8.75 -18.05
CA ARG A 16 -27.58 -8.22 -18.06
C ARG A 16 -28.37 -8.56 -19.32
N SER A 17 -27.69 -8.89 -20.41
CA SER A 17 -28.34 -9.33 -21.65
C SER A 17 -28.79 -10.80 -21.64
N VAL A 18 -28.41 -11.58 -20.62
CA VAL A 18 -28.68 -13.03 -20.51
C VAL A 18 -29.95 -13.36 -19.71
N GLY A 19 -30.51 -12.41 -18.98
CA GLY A 19 -31.69 -12.62 -18.13
C GLY A 19 -32.99 -12.40 -18.84
N GLU A 20 -33.48 -13.33 -19.67
CA GLU A 20 -34.88 -13.66 -19.98
C GLU A 20 -34.99 -14.44 -21.32
N SER A 21 -34.87 -15.75 -21.28
CA SER A 21 -35.59 -16.56 -22.29
C SER A 21 -35.83 -17.97 -21.79
N SER A 22 -37.11 -18.33 -21.90
CA SER A 22 -37.76 -19.56 -21.53
C SER A 22 -37.17 -20.81 -22.16
N PHE A 23 -37.20 -21.90 -21.39
CA PHE A 23 -36.89 -23.25 -21.77
C PHE A 23 -37.74 -23.77 -22.93
N SER A 24 -37.10 -24.31 -23.99
CA SER A 24 -37.66 -25.36 -24.85
C SER A 24 -36.58 -26.02 -25.73
N GLU A 25 -36.58 -27.34 -25.67
CA GLU A 25 -36.11 -28.40 -26.62
C GLU A 25 -34.60 -28.60 -26.84
N GLU A 26 -34.18 -29.85 -26.53
CA GLU A 26 -32.85 -30.40 -26.71
C GLU A 26 -32.38 -30.35 -28.17
N ASN A 27 -31.32 -29.58 -28.41
CA ASN A 27 -30.56 -29.60 -29.64
C ASN A 27 -29.13 -30.12 -29.33
N PRO A 28 -28.64 -31.23 -29.95
CA PRO A 28 -27.34 -31.83 -29.62
C PRO A 28 -26.12 -30.99 -30.01
N ASP A 29 -26.29 -29.85 -30.71
CA ASP A 29 -25.22 -28.89 -31.05
C ASP A 29 -25.17 -27.69 -30.13
N ARG A 30 -25.89 -27.69 -29.00
CA ARG A 30 -25.75 -26.64 -27.97
C ARG A 30 -24.41 -26.83 -27.26
N GLU A 31 -23.40 -26.08 -27.69
CA GLU A 31 -22.25 -25.77 -26.82
C GLU A 31 -22.79 -25.38 -25.44
N ASP A 32 -22.23 -25.97 -24.38
CA ASP A 32 -22.65 -25.76 -23.01
C ASP A 32 -22.75 -24.26 -22.70
N ILE A 33 -23.98 -23.76 -22.57
CA ILE A 33 -24.23 -22.40 -22.12
C ILE A 33 -23.81 -22.32 -20.63
N GLY A 34 -22.98 -21.34 -20.27
CA GLY A 34 -22.52 -21.16 -18.92
C GLY A 34 -21.07 -20.65 -18.84
N VAL A 35 -20.55 -20.70 -17.63
CA VAL A 35 -19.21 -20.24 -17.30
C VAL A 35 -18.30 -21.43 -17.03
N PHE A 36 -17.15 -21.47 -17.70
CA PHE A 36 -16.21 -22.59 -17.60
C PHE A 36 -14.80 -22.09 -17.36
N VAL A 37 -14.13 -22.60 -16.34
CA VAL A 37 -12.68 -22.46 -16.16
C VAL A 37 -11.99 -23.42 -17.14
N ARG A 38 -11.25 -22.89 -18.09
CA ARG A 38 -10.56 -23.64 -19.14
C ARG A 38 -9.13 -24.03 -18.77
N SER A 39 -8.46 -23.15 -18.04
CA SER A 39 -7.10 -23.44 -17.56
C SER A 39 -6.77 -22.58 -16.34
N MET A 40 -5.88 -23.10 -15.52
CA MET A 40 -5.30 -22.43 -14.38
C MET A 40 -3.78 -22.58 -14.45
N ALA A 41 -3.04 -21.48 -14.28
CA ALA A 41 -1.58 -21.49 -14.31
C ALA A 41 -1.03 -20.56 -13.24
N THR A 42 -0.02 -21.01 -12.50
CA THR A 42 0.66 -20.18 -11.49
C THR A 42 1.66 -19.23 -12.15
N ILE A 43 1.68 -17.99 -11.66
CA ILE A 43 2.69 -16.98 -11.98
C ILE A 43 3.49 -16.67 -10.72
N GLY A 44 4.74 -17.12 -10.67
CA GLY A 44 5.54 -17.03 -9.45
C GLY A 44 4.93 -17.87 -8.32
N ASN A 45 5.14 -17.44 -7.08
CA ASN A 45 4.64 -18.17 -5.90
C ASN A 45 3.27 -17.67 -5.41
N GLU A 46 2.84 -16.50 -5.84
CA GLU A 46 1.78 -15.73 -5.18
C GLU A 46 0.53 -15.57 -6.02
N LYS A 47 0.63 -15.73 -7.34
CA LYS A 47 -0.45 -15.43 -8.28
C LYS A 47 -0.81 -16.62 -9.13
N MET A 48 -2.06 -16.60 -9.59
CA MET A 48 -2.62 -17.58 -10.49
C MET A 48 -3.37 -16.86 -11.62
N VAL A 49 -3.20 -17.35 -12.85
CA VAL A 49 -4.03 -16.96 -13.99
C VAL A 49 -5.12 -17.98 -14.15
N VAL A 50 -6.35 -17.52 -14.14
CA VAL A 50 -7.56 -18.30 -14.36
C VAL A 50 -8.15 -17.86 -15.69
N ARG A 51 -8.20 -18.76 -16.68
CA ARG A 51 -8.82 -18.47 -17.97
C ARG A 51 -10.24 -19.04 -17.98
N VAL A 52 -11.19 -18.14 -18.17
CA VAL A 52 -12.62 -18.46 -18.12
C VAL A 52 -13.24 -18.23 -19.49
N SER A 53 -14.09 -19.16 -19.95
CA SER A 53 -14.94 -18.95 -21.09
C SER A 53 -16.39 -18.78 -20.63
N VAL A 54 -17.02 -17.71 -21.09
CA VAL A 54 -18.44 -17.45 -20.92
C VAL A 54 -19.15 -17.71 -22.23
N SER A 55 -20.05 -18.68 -22.25
CA SER A 55 -20.81 -19.06 -23.44
C SER A 55 -22.28 -18.72 -23.23
N ASN A 56 -22.86 -18.00 -24.19
CA ASN A 56 -24.27 -17.66 -24.23
C ASN A 56 -24.84 -17.91 -25.65
N PRO A 57 -26.15 -17.80 -25.87
CA PRO A 57 -26.77 -18.03 -27.20
C PRO A 57 -26.24 -17.10 -28.31
N SER A 58 -25.59 -15.97 -27.93
CA SER A 58 -25.07 -14.96 -28.86
C SER A 58 -23.61 -15.16 -29.21
N GLY A 59 -22.90 -16.06 -28.49
CA GLY A 59 -21.48 -16.35 -28.74
C GLY A 59 -20.73 -16.81 -27.50
N ARG A 60 -19.42 -16.93 -27.68
CA ARG A 60 -18.46 -17.29 -26.61
C ARG A 60 -17.41 -16.22 -26.47
N GLU A 61 -17.15 -15.83 -25.23
CA GLU A 61 -16.09 -14.91 -24.85
C GLU A 61 -15.10 -15.60 -23.92
N GLU A 62 -13.79 -15.33 -24.08
CA GLU A 62 -12.76 -15.82 -23.18
C GLU A 62 -12.16 -14.63 -22.42
N VAL A 63 -12.11 -14.77 -21.10
CA VAL A 63 -11.57 -13.75 -20.18
C VAL A 63 -10.48 -14.39 -19.32
N GLU A 64 -9.43 -13.62 -19.07
CA GLU A 64 -8.31 -14.06 -18.25
C GLU A 64 -8.25 -13.21 -16.97
N PHE A 65 -8.35 -13.86 -15.82
CA PHE A 65 -8.23 -13.23 -14.51
C PHE A 65 -6.88 -13.60 -13.89
N THR A 66 -6.14 -12.59 -13.44
CA THR A 66 -4.98 -12.82 -12.59
C THR A 66 -5.39 -12.53 -11.15
N VAL A 67 -5.40 -13.55 -10.31
CA VAL A 67 -5.80 -13.47 -8.90
C VAL A 67 -4.64 -13.88 -8.00
N MET A 68 -4.72 -13.57 -6.69
CA MET A 68 -3.78 -14.16 -5.74
C MET A 68 -4.11 -15.65 -5.58
N ARG A 69 -3.06 -16.48 -5.42
CA ARG A 69 -3.24 -17.92 -5.26
C ARG A 69 -4.17 -18.27 -4.11
N GLU A 70 -3.97 -17.62 -2.95
CA GLU A 70 -4.78 -17.82 -1.74
C GLU A 70 -6.27 -17.59 -2.02
N HIS A 71 -6.63 -16.55 -2.78
CA HIS A 71 -8.02 -16.27 -3.12
C HIS A 71 -8.60 -17.33 -4.06
N ALA A 72 -7.83 -17.81 -5.05
CA ALA A 72 -8.28 -18.90 -5.93
C ALA A 72 -8.52 -20.20 -5.13
N GLU A 73 -7.68 -20.49 -4.15
CA GLU A 73 -7.83 -21.64 -3.24
C GLU A 73 -9.04 -21.48 -2.31
N GLU A 74 -9.25 -20.29 -1.73
CA GLU A 74 -10.41 -19.96 -0.88
C GLU A 74 -11.73 -20.07 -1.64
N MET A 75 -11.77 -19.61 -2.89
CA MET A 75 -12.93 -19.75 -3.77
C MET A 75 -13.18 -21.19 -4.21
N GLY A 76 -12.23 -22.09 -4.01
CA GLY A 76 -12.34 -23.49 -4.47
C GLY A 76 -12.45 -23.62 -5.99
N ILE A 77 -11.77 -22.74 -6.75
CA ILE A 77 -11.84 -22.75 -8.22
C ILE A 77 -11.14 -23.98 -8.77
N GLU A 78 -11.86 -24.74 -9.59
CA GLU A 78 -11.35 -25.91 -10.33
C GLU A 78 -11.64 -25.78 -11.82
N ILE A 79 -10.87 -26.53 -12.62
CA ILE A 79 -11.11 -26.61 -14.07
C ILE A 79 -12.46 -27.30 -14.31
N GLY A 80 -13.34 -26.68 -15.08
CA GLY A 80 -14.68 -27.16 -15.36
C GLY A 80 -15.73 -26.07 -15.28
N ARG A 81 -17.00 -26.48 -15.17
CA ARG A 81 -18.12 -25.56 -15.05
C ARG A 81 -18.15 -24.92 -13.66
N ILE A 82 -18.34 -23.61 -13.62
CA ILE A 82 -18.53 -22.83 -12.39
C ILE A 82 -19.86 -22.08 -12.44
N GLY A 83 -20.35 -21.62 -11.28
CA GLY A 83 -21.52 -20.77 -11.20
C GLY A 83 -21.25 -19.36 -11.73
N GLU A 84 -22.25 -18.73 -12.33
CA GLU A 84 -22.14 -17.35 -12.84
C GLU A 84 -21.87 -16.35 -11.71
N GLU A 85 -22.29 -16.65 -10.48
CA GLU A 85 -22.05 -15.86 -9.28
C GLU A 85 -20.57 -15.75 -8.91
N MET A 86 -19.71 -16.64 -9.43
CA MET A 86 -18.26 -16.59 -9.20
C MET A 86 -17.55 -15.53 -10.06
N LEU A 87 -18.17 -15.06 -11.15
CA LEU A 87 -17.54 -14.08 -12.04
C LEU A 87 -17.29 -12.72 -11.34
N PRO A 88 -18.26 -12.11 -10.66
CA PRO A 88 -18.03 -10.87 -9.92
C PRO A 88 -16.93 -11.02 -8.84
N GLU A 89 -16.84 -12.18 -8.24
CA GLU A 89 -15.83 -12.48 -7.22
C GLU A 89 -14.44 -12.60 -7.85
N LEU A 90 -14.32 -13.27 -8.99
CA LEU A 90 -13.10 -13.33 -9.80
C LEU A 90 -12.64 -11.94 -10.26
N GLU A 91 -13.56 -11.10 -10.71
CA GLU A 91 -13.28 -9.71 -11.09
C GLU A 91 -12.73 -8.91 -9.91
N TYR A 92 -13.38 -9.05 -8.74
CA TYR A 92 -12.92 -8.40 -7.51
C TYR A 92 -11.50 -8.84 -7.11
N PHE A 93 -11.24 -10.15 -7.06
CA PHE A 93 -9.92 -10.65 -6.69
C PHE A 93 -8.85 -10.36 -7.75
N ALA A 94 -9.23 -10.22 -9.00
CA ALA A 94 -8.31 -9.71 -10.03
C ALA A 94 -7.96 -8.25 -9.79
N GLU A 95 -8.90 -7.43 -9.31
CA GLU A 95 -8.63 -6.05 -8.89
C GLU A 95 -7.69 -6.00 -7.68
N VAL A 96 -7.92 -6.87 -6.68
CA VAL A 96 -7.02 -7.02 -5.52
C VAL A 96 -5.60 -7.39 -5.96
N ALA A 97 -5.44 -8.35 -6.88
CA ALA A 97 -4.13 -8.75 -7.39
C ALA A 97 -3.42 -7.64 -8.19
N ARG A 98 -4.17 -6.78 -8.89
CA ARG A 98 -3.63 -5.58 -9.55
C ARG A 98 -3.19 -4.54 -8.53
N ALA A 99 -4.02 -4.28 -7.52
CA ALA A 99 -3.71 -3.37 -6.42
C ALA A 99 -2.47 -3.85 -5.64
N TYR A 100 -2.38 -5.14 -5.34
CA TYR A 100 -1.22 -5.78 -4.72
C TYR A 100 0.07 -5.56 -5.52
N SER A 101 0.04 -5.79 -6.83
CA SER A 101 1.21 -5.57 -7.69
C SER A 101 1.67 -4.11 -7.68
N SER A 102 0.69 -3.18 -7.68
CA SER A 102 0.92 -1.75 -7.59
C SER A 102 1.47 -1.33 -6.21
N ALA A 103 0.99 -1.99 -5.13
CA ALA A 103 1.47 -1.79 -3.78
C ALA A 103 2.93 -2.22 -3.64
N CYS A 104 3.28 -3.45 -4.07
CA CYS A 104 4.64 -3.97 -4.05
C CYS A 104 5.61 -3.06 -4.82
N SER A 105 5.24 -2.63 -6.03
CA SER A 105 6.06 -1.72 -6.84
C SER A 105 6.25 -0.36 -6.15
N SER A 106 5.20 0.19 -5.56
CA SER A 106 5.27 1.48 -4.85
C SER A 106 6.12 1.39 -3.59
N PHE A 107 6.03 0.27 -2.88
CA PHE A 107 6.76 0.00 -1.65
C PHE A 107 8.25 -0.24 -1.92
N ALA A 108 8.60 -1.01 -2.95
CA ALA A 108 9.98 -1.26 -3.36
C ALA A 108 10.71 0.04 -3.73
N PHE A 109 10.01 0.99 -4.34
CA PHE A 109 10.58 2.30 -4.67
C PHE A 109 10.71 3.22 -3.45
N ALA A 110 9.70 3.28 -2.59
CA ALA A 110 9.68 4.15 -1.40
C ALA A 110 8.83 3.52 -0.28
N PRO A 111 9.47 2.82 0.69
CA PRO A 111 8.80 2.31 1.87
C PRO A 111 8.02 3.41 2.59
N SER A 112 6.79 3.12 2.97
CA SER A 112 5.87 4.08 3.57
C SER A 112 4.88 3.39 4.49
N SER A 113 4.15 4.15 5.32
CA SER A 113 3.07 3.60 6.16
C SER A 113 1.96 2.96 5.34
N CYS A 114 1.20 2.03 5.93
CA CYS A 114 0.02 1.43 5.33
C CYS A 114 -0.98 2.49 4.86
N SER A 115 -1.22 3.51 5.68
CA SER A 115 -2.11 4.63 5.34
C SER A 115 -1.63 5.42 4.12
N ALA A 116 -0.32 5.66 4.02
CA ALA A 116 0.25 6.34 2.86
C ALA A 116 0.19 5.47 1.60
N LEU A 117 0.43 4.16 1.74
CA LEU A 117 0.31 3.19 0.64
C LEU A 117 -1.13 3.10 0.13
N LYS A 118 -2.11 2.96 1.04
CA LYS A 118 -3.54 2.97 0.73
C LYS A 118 -3.95 4.22 -0.05
N ARG A 119 -3.52 5.39 0.41
CA ARG A 119 -3.78 6.67 -0.27
C ARG A 119 -3.22 6.71 -1.69
N LYS A 120 -2.01 6.16 -1.91
CA LYS A 120 -1.42 6.04 -3.26
C LYS A 120 -2.23 5.11 -4.16
N LEU A 121 -2.73 3.98 -3.65
CA LEU A 121 -3.56 3.05 -4.42
C LEU A 121 -4.90 3.69 -4.79
N LEU A 122 -5.56 4.35 -3.86
CA LEU A 122 -6.80 5.11 -4.12
C LEU A 122 -6.59 6.21 -5.19
N GLN A 123 -5.46 6.93 -5.14
CA GLN A 123 -5.11 7.93 -6.17
C GLN A 123 -4.89 7.33 -7.55
N LYS A 124 -4.52 6.04 -7.64
CA LYS A 124 -4.41 5.31 -8.90
C LYS A 124 -5.76 4.76 -9.40
N GLY A 125 -6.84 4.96 -8.64
CA GLY A 125 -8.19 4.59 -9.02
C GLY A 125 -8.62 3.19 -8.55
N PHE A 126 -7.86 2.52 -7.70
CA PHE A 126 -8.28 1.23 -7.13
C PHE A 126 -9.43 1.43 -6.14
N PRO A 127 -10.43 0.52 -6.10
CA PRO A 127 -11.49 0.53 -5.10
C PRO A 127 -10.94 0.42 -3.66
N MET A 128 -11.66 0.99 -2.70
CA MET A 128 -11.26 1.03 -1.30
C MET A 128 -10.99 -0.37 -0.74
N ASP A 129 -11.93 -1.29 -0.95
CA ASP A 129 -11.92 -2.65 -0.43
C ASP A 129 -10.73 -3.43 -1.04
N ALA A 130 -10.52 -3.31 -2.35
CA ALA A 130 -9.37 -3.92 -3.02
C ALA A 130 -8.02 -3.36 -2.54
N CYS A 131 -7.97 -2.07 -2.14
CA CYS A 131 -6.76 -1.49 -1.54
C CYS A 131 -6.48 -2.10 -0.16
N GLU A 132 -7.51 -2.30 0.65
CA GLU A 132 -7.38 -2.88 2.00
C GLU A 132 -6.90 -4.32 1.93
N ASP A 133 -7.54 -5.14 1.12
CA ASP A 133 -7.17 -6.55 0.92
C ASP A 133 -5.77 -6.69 0.33
N ALA A 134 -5.42 -5.85 -0.66
CA ALA A 134 -4.09 -5.86 -1.25
C ALA A 134 -2.99 -5.53 -0.22
N ILE A 135 -3.23 -4.55 0.68
CA ILE A 135 -2.28 -4.20 1.74
C ILE A 135 -2.16 -5.33 2.75
N GLU A 136 -3.27 -5.99 3.09
CA GLU A 136 -3.26 -7.14 3.99
C GLU A 136 -2.46 -8.31 3.40
N CYS A 137 -2.59 -8.57 2.09
CA CYS A 137 -1.75 -9.56 1.39
C CYS A 137 -0.25 -9.18 1.48
N VAL A 138 0.11 -7.90 1.29
CA VAL A 138 1.52 -7.44 1.40
C VAL A 138 2.06 -7.63 2.82
N LYS A 139 1.23 -7.40 3.85
CA LYS A 139 1.59 -7.63 5.26
C LYS A 139 1.79 -9.10 5.57
N ARG A 140 0.85 -9.96 5.18
CA ARG A 140 0.91 -11.41 5.42
C ARG A 140 2.14 -12.06 4.81
N GLN A 141 2.59 -11.56 3.68
CA GLN A 141 3.81 -12.04 3.02
C GLN A 141 5.10 -11.46 3.63
N GLY A 142 5.00 -10.64 4.67
CA GLY A 142 6.14 -10.07 5.38
C GLY A 142 6.91 -8.99 4.61
N PHE A 143 6.38 -8.52 3.47
CA PHE A 143 7.02 -7.44 2.72
C PHE A 143 6.86 -6.08 3.41
N LEU A 144 5.84 -5.92 4.26
CA LEU A 144 5.54 -4.67 4.94
C LEU A 144 5.56 -4.85 6.45
N ASN A 145 6.68 -4.47 7.09
CA ASN A 145 6.81 -4.33 8.53
C ASN A 145 6.77 -2.84 8.89
N GLU A 146 5.60 -2.35 9.29
CA GLU A 146 5.38 -0.93 9.55
C GLU A 146 6.19 -0.42 10.74
N ASP A 147 6.44 -1.28 11.75
CA ASP A 147 7.27 -0.94 12.92
C ASP A 147 8.71 -0.61 12.50
N GLU A 148 9.33 -1.48 11.69
CA GLU A 148 10.70 -1.28 11.19
C GLU A 148 10.80 -0.04 10.29
N ILE A 149 9.78 0.20 9.46
CA ILE A 149 9.74 1.36 8.58
C ILE A 149 9.68 2.64 9.38
N ALA A 150 8.84 2.70 10.41
CA ALA A 150 8.71 3.87 11.29
C ALA A 150 10.01 4.15 12.04
N VAL A 151 10.67 3.13 12.59
CA VAL A 151 11.97 3.22 13.25
C VAL A 151 13.02 3.76 12.28
N ARG A 152 13.16 3.16 11.09
CA ARG A 152 14.11 3.62 10.09
C ARG A 152 13.82 5.04 9.62
N ARG A 153 12.54 5.39 9.48
CA ARG A 153 12.12 6.74 9.11
C ARG A 153 12.50 7.75 10.17
N ALA A 154 12.31 7.41 11.45
CA ALA A 154 12.72 8.24 12.58
C ALA A 154 14.23 8.51 12.57
N GLN A 155 15.04 7.47 12.34
CA GLN A 155 16.50 7.58 12.24
C GLN A 155 16.94 8.52 11.12
N ILE A 156 16.38 8.35 9.91
CA ILE A 156 16.68 9.21 8.76
C ILE A 156 16.34 10.69 9.04
N LEU A 157 15.26 10.95 9.78
CA LEU A 157 14.88 12.31 10.14
C LEU A 157 15.82 12.90 11.22
N ALA A 158 16.27 12.07 12.17
CA ALA A 158 17.25 12.48 13.18
C ALA A 158 18.61 12.81 12.54
N GLU A 159 19.09 12.02 11.56
CA GLU A 159 20.29 12.32 10.77
C GLU A 159 20.21 13.66 10.02
N LYS A 160 19.00 14.11 9.70
CA LYS A 160 18.74 15.44 9.13
C LYS A 160 18.68 16.56 10.18
N HIS A 161 19.16 16.31 11.38
CA HIS A 161 19.13 17.22 12.52
C HIS A 161 17.71 17.69 12.91
N TRP A 162 16.72 16.81 12.79
CA TRP A 162 15.40 17.07 13.35
C TRP A 162 15.38 16.62 14.81
N GLY A 163 14.77 17.44 15.65
CA GLY A 163 14.53 17.08 17.06
C GLY A 163 13.34 16.12 17.19
N ARG A 164 13.30 15.40 18.31
CA ARG A 164 12.32 14.35 18.61
C ARG A 164 10.87 14.76 18.35
N VAL A 165 10.46 15.93 18.84
CA VAL A 165 9.06 16.40 18.74
C VAL A 165 8.63 16.53 17.28
N ARG A 166 9.49 17.05 16.43
CA ARG A 166 9.22 17.20 15.00
C ARG A 166 9.20 15.87 14.28
N ILE A 167 10.06 14.92 14.67
CA ILE A 167 10.09 13.56 14.09
C ILE A 167 8.77 12.86 14.39
N VAL A 168 8.34 12.84 15.66
CA VAL A 168 7.07 12.22 16.07
C VAL A 168 5.88 12.83 15.31
N ALA A 169 5.82 14.16 15.24
CA ALA A 169 4.78 14.86 14.49
C ALA A 169 4.78 14.45 12.99
N LYS A 170 5.97 14.28 12.40
CA LYS A 170 6.10 13.87 11.00
C LYS A 170 5.65 12.44 10.76
N LEU A 171 5.97 11.52 11.66
CA LEU A 171 5.50 10.12 11.57
C LEU A 171 3.97 10.04 11.68
N HIS A 172 3.36 10.83 12.57
CA HIS A 172 1.90 10.95 12.62
C HIS A 172 1.29 11.50 11.34
N GLU A 173 1.88 12.53 10.75
CA GLU A 173 1.44 13.09 9.46
C GLU A 173 1.56 12.06 8.32
N GLU A 174 2.60 11.22 8.35
CA GLU A 174 2.81 10.14 7.39
C GLU A 174 1.83 8.97 7.60
N GLY A 175 1.09 8.95 8.71
CA GLY A 175 -0.01 8.02 8.99
C GLY A 175 0.44 6.65 9.48
N PHE A 176 1.55 6.58 10.20
CA PHE A 176 1.96 5.35 10.91
C PHE A 176 0.96 5.01 12.01
N ASP A 177 0.70 3.73 12.21
CA ASP A 177 -0.21 3.26 13.24
C ASP A 177 0.37 3.40 14.66
N SER A 178 -0.44 3.13 15.68
CA SER A 178 -0.03 3.30 17.09
C SER A 178 1.12 2.36 17.49
N LYS A 179 1.18 1.17 16.91
CA LYS A 179 2.23 0.18 17.21
C LYS A 179 3.56 0.62 16.60
N ALA A 180 3.56 1.02 15.34
CA ALA A 180 4.72 1.56 14.65
C ALA A 180 5.23 2.88 15.31
N MET A 181 4.30 3.72 15.78
CA MET A 181 4.63 4.92 16.55
C MET A 181 5.28 4.61 17.90
N SER A 182 4.84 3.54 18.58
CA SER A 182 5.48 3.08 19.82
C SER A 182 6.91 2.63 19.57
N ALA A 183 7.12 1.76 18.57
CA ALA A 183 8.44 1.27 18.19
C ALA A 183 9.41 2.40 17.81
N ALA A 184 8.91 3.39 17.02
CA ALA A 184 9.70 4.57 16.67
C ALA A 184 10.01 5.43 17.90
N SER A 185 9.07 5.59 18.85
CA SER A 185 9.27 6.39 20.08
C SER A 185 10.31 5.73 20.99
N GLU A 186 10.27 4.43 21.17
CA GLU A 186 11.27 3.67 21.93
C GLU A 186 12.68 3.86 21.33
N GLN A 187 12.80 3.81 20.03
CA GLN A 187 14.05 4.10 19.33
C GLN A 187 14.53 5.53 19.59
N LEU A 188 13.61 6.52 19.52
CA LEU A 188 13.95 7.93 19.76
C LEU A 188 14.33 8.20 21.23
N ASP A 189 13.84 7.40 22.19
CA ASP A 189 14.17 7.55 23.61
C ASP A 189 15.62 7.20 23.95
N ILE A 190 16.24 6.32 23.17
CA ILE A 190 17.64 5.93 23.33
C ILE A 190 18.61 6.77 22.49
N MET A 191 18.11 7.66 21.62
CA MET A 191 18.94 8.52 20.77
C MET A 191 19.37 9.79 21.50
N ASP A 192 20.62 10.21 21.26
CA ASP A 192 21.11 11.50 21.73
C ASP A 192 20.69 12.63 20.77
N PHE A 193 19.94 13.59 21.28
CA PHE A 193 19.56 14.80 20.56
C PHE A 193 20.39 16.02 20.95
N THR A 194 21.23 15.91 21.95
CA THR A 194 22.07 17.00 22.47
C THR A 194 23.19 17.33 21.50
N GLN A 195 23.93 16.34 21.05
CA GLN A 195 25.04 16.53 20.11
C GLN A 195 24.57 17.10 18.76
N PRO A 196 23.55 16.51 18.08
CA PRO A 196 22.98 17.10 16.84
C PRO A 196 22.49 18.54 17.02
N CYS A 197 21.92 18.87 18.19
CA CYS A 197 21.51 20.25 18.53
C CYS A 197 22.73 21.18 18.62
N ALA A 198 23.80 20.75 19.28
CA ALA A 198 25.04 21.54 19.42
C ALA A 198 25.70 21.76 18.04
N GLU A 199 25.76 20.73 17.21
CA GLU A 199 26.25 20.85 15.83
C GLU A 199 25.43 21.83 14.99
N LEU A 200 24.12 21.79 15.12
CA LEU A 200 23.24 22.73 14.43
C LEU A 200 23.45 24.17 14.89
N ILE A 201 23.68 24.41 16.21
CA ILE A 201 24.02 25.70 16.73
C ILE A 201 25.36 26.20 16.14
N ARG A 202 26.41 25.35 16.14
CA ARG A 202 27.70 25.69 15.52
C ARG A 202 27.56 26.06 14.07
N LYS A 203 26.85 25.24 13.32
CA LYS A 203 26.67 25.41 11.86
C LYS A 203 25.90 26.69 11.52
N LYS A 204 24.87 27.02 12.31
CA LYS A 204 23.95 28.12 11.98
C LYS A 204 24.36 29.47 12.59
N TYR A 205 24.96 29.44 13.77
CA TYR A 205 25.27 30.68 14.57
C TYR A 205 26.78 30.83 14.84
N GLY A 206 27.58 29.82 14.52
CA GLY A 206 29.02 29.78 14.82
C GLY A 206 29.29 29.57 16.32
N ARG A 207 28.65 30.34 17.18
CA ARG A 207 28.71 30.27 18.66
C ARG A 207 27.32 30.54 19.25
N VAL A 208 27.19 30.27 20.55
CA VAL A 208 25.98 30.66 21.29
C VAL A 208 25.95 32.21 21.37
N PRO A 209 24.84 32.85 20.92
CA PRO A 209 24.71 34.30 20.98
C PRO A 209 24.80 34.83 22.41
N ILE A 210 25.50 35.93 22.58
CA ILE A 210 25.65 36.61 23.90
C ILE A 210 24.43 37.48 24.14
N ASP A 211 23.96 38.17 23.09
CA ASP A 211 22.77 39.02 23.16
C ASP A 211 21.52 38.19 23.54
N PRO A 212 20.74 38.65 24.55
CA PRO A 212 19.54 37.93 24.98
C PRO A 212 18.49 37.75 23.86
N HIS A 213 18.28 38.77 23.03
CA HIS A 213 17.29 38.71 21.96
C HIS A 213 17.70 37.71 20.88
N GLU A 214 18.95 37.72 20.43
CA GLU A 214 19.46 36.73 19.45
C GLU A 214 19.41 35.31 20.03
N ARG A 215 19.68 35.16 21.34
CA ARG A 215 19.56 33.84 22.01
C ARG A 215 18.13 33.35 22.06
N ASP A 216 17.14 34.19 22.28
CA ASP A 216 15.73 33.83 22.25
C ASP A 216 15.29 33.43 20.84
N LEU A 217 15.76 34.12 19.80
CA LEU A 217 15.54 33.76 18.40
C LEU A 217 16.16 32.39 18.07
N MET A 218 17.37 32.11 18.53
CA MET A 218 18.02 30.81 18.40
C MET A 218 17.18 29.72 19.07
N PHE A 219 16.75 29.92 20.30
CA PHE A 219 15.90 29.01 21.06
C PHE A 219 14.59 28.70 20.32
N ALA A 220 13.89 29.72 19.85
CA ALA A 220 12.67 29.58 19.08
C ALA A 220 12.89 28.79 17.77
N SER A 221 14.04 29.03 17.10
CA SER A 221 14.43 28.29 15.89
C SER A 221 14.64 26.80 16.18
N LEU A 222 15.38 26.46 17.25
CA LEU A 222 15.65 25.06 17.61
C LEU A 222 14.38 24.34 18.09
N LYS A 223 13.49 25.02 18.81
CA LYS A 223 12.17 24.47 19.15
C LYS A 223 11.34 24.15 17.90
N ARG A 224 11.35 25.01 16.88
CA ARG A 224 10.68 24.71 15.58
C ARG A 224 11.33 23.52 14.87
N MET A 225 12.61 23.28 15.08
CA MET A 225 13.28 22.07 14.59
C MET A 225 12.93 20.82 15.40
N GLY A 226 12.18 20.95 16.50
CA GLY A 226 11.67 19.87 17.33
C GLY A 226 12.56 19.46 18.50
N TYR A 227 13.59 20.23 18.83
CA TYR A 227 14.41 19.97 20.01
C TYR A 227 13.67 20.36 21.30
N SER A 228 13.85 19.57 22.35
CA SER A 228 13.30 19.89 23.68
C SER A 228 14.09 21.03 24.33
N VAL A 229 13.48 21.65 25.32
CA VAL A 229 14.19 22.70 26.13
C VAL A 229 15.41 22.10 26.83
N SER A 230 15.33 20.82 27.22
CA SER A 230 16.45 20.11 27.85
C SER A 230 17.61 19.95 26.87
N ASP A 231 17.33 19.41 25.66
CA ASP A 231 18.35 19.21 24.62
C ASP A 231 19.09 20.52 24.29
N ILE A 232 18.31 21.61 24.14
CA ILE A 232 18.86 22.92 23.80
C ILE A 232 19.76 23.45 24.94
N ARG A 233 19.34 23.28 26.20
CA ARG A 233 20.13 23.74 27.35
C ARG A 233 21.43 22.96 27.50
N GLU A 234 21.37 21.63 27.35
CA GLU A 234 22.57 20.79 27.40
C GLU A 234 23.51 21.09 26.23
N ALA A 235 22.98 21.25 25.02
CA ALA A 235 23.77 21.65 23.85
C ALA A 235 24.51 22.99 24.05
N ILE A 236 23.85 23.97 24.69
CA ILE A 236 24.47 25.26 25.05
C ILE A 236 25.59 25.08 26.07
N LYS A 237 25.44 24.16 27.06
CA LYS A 237 26.52 23.86 28.03
C LYS A 237 27.74 23.26 27.37
N ILE A 238 27.56 22.33 26.41
CA ILE A 238 28.66 21.72 25.66
C ILE A 238 29.44 22.76 24.82
N LEU A 239 28.79 23.86 24.41
CA LEU A 239 29.36 24.88 23.53
C LEU A 239 30.00 26.05 24.29
N ARG A 240 29.91 26.07 25.61
CA ARG A 240 30.55 27.07 26.49
C ARG A 240 31.93 26.63 26.91
#